data_4cd316cf6650a89090e4d6a79ac503f0
#
_entry.id   4cd316cf6650a89090e4d6a79ac503f0
#
_cell.length_a   1.000
_cell.length_b   1.000
_cell.length_c   1.000
_cell.angle_alpha   90.00
_cell.angle_beta   90.00
_cell.angle_gamma   90.00
#
_symmetry.space_group_name_H-M   'P 1'
#
loop_
_entity.id
_entity.type
_entity.pdbx_description
1 polymer ?
#
loop_
_entity_poly.entity_id
_entity_poly.type
_entity_poly.pdbx_seq_one_letter_code
_entity_poly.pdbx_strand_id
1 'polypeptide(L)'
;MAEFSYQPSAWVPFRDTAVLERVRRIPRAKIDQHPNPAFRIRVVPDDQPEFIFITDILCRIKAARDEGRTCTLILPNPNHGYIKLAYALNRLRIDCSHLHVFIMDEYANEHGEIAPESFPQGFMRSFKSYFYQQLDADLRPPESQIHGPTTKNIKDYGRMLSDKGGADACYSGPGWTGHLAFIEPDAPEFQADLEEWKKMGPRVVTLSPFTIAQNSLHGSFGSSGDLALVPPRAATIGPAQVIEARYRMQQHALGVAGTHVSWQRFVTRLILHGPVTPRVPESLLQLLPSDVIVSENAARDIEPRWDFAY
;
A
#
# COMPACT_ATOMS: atom_id res chain seq x y z
N MET A 1 35.47 -29.25 1.63
CA MET A 1 34.68 -28.92 0.44
C MET A 1 34.38 -27.45 0.51
N ALA A 2 34.52 -26.68 -0.59
CA ALA A 2 34.11 -25.28 -0.60
C ALA A 2 32.58 -25.20 -0.39
N GLU A 3 32.15 -24.33 0.49
CA GLU A 3 30.74 -24.09 0.73
C GLU A 3 30.13 -23.49 -0.55
N PHE A 4 28.93 -23.96 -0.95
CA PHE A 4 28.24 -23.40 -2.10
C PHE A 4 27.79 -21.97 -1.79
N SER A 5 28.22 -21.00 -2.58
CA SER A 5 27.88 -19.58 -2.42
C SER A 5 27.38 -18.99 -3.74
N TYR A 6 26.56 -17.97 -3.65
CA TYR A 6 26.01 -17.25 -4.80
C TYR A 6 25.71 -15.80 -4.46
N GLN A 7 25.57 -14.95 -5.49
CA GLN A 7 25.08 -13.59 -5.35
C GLN A 7 23.58 -13.55 -5.72
N PRO A 8 22.77 -12.69 -5.05
CA PRO A 8 21.39 -12.48 -5.44
C PRO A 8 21.27 -12.08 -6.92
N SER A 9 20.21 -12.56 -7.59
CA SER A 9 19.92 -12.22 -8.98
C SER A 9 19.90 -10.71 -9.19
N ALA A 10 20.35 -10.26 -10.36
CA ALA A 10 20.31 -8.85 -10.77
C ALA A 10 18.89 -8.25 -10.76
N TRP A 11 17.87 -9.07 -10.86
CA TRP A 11 16.46 -8.66 -10.76
C TRP A 11 16.02 -8.26 -9.35
N VAL A 12 16.73 -8.70 -8.29
CA VAL A 12 16.40 -8.35 -6.91
C VAL A 12 16.81 -6.90 -6.65
N PRO A 13 15.88 -5.99 -6.34
CA PRO A 13 16.17 -4.55 -6.26
C PRO A 13 17.14 -4.18 -5.13
N PHE A 14 17.03 -4.84 -3.97
CA PHE A 14 17.92 -4.67 -2.83
C PHE A 14 18.77 -5.93 -2.62
N ARG A 15 20.10 -5.80 -2.70
CA ARG A 15 21.03 -6.93 -2.76
C ARG A 15 22.17 -6.89 -1.75
N ASP A 16 22.11 -6.01 -0.74
CA ASP A 16 23.09 -6.05 0.35
C ASP A 16 22.92 -7.33 1.17
N THR A 17 23.77 -8.30 0.91
CA THR A 17 23.68 -9.64 1.50
C THR A 17 23.84 -9.61 3.01
N ALA A 18 24.64 -8.70 3.57
CA ALA A 18 24.82 -8.58 5.02
C ALA A 18 23.53 -8.07 5.70
N VAL A 19 22.89 -7.07 5.10
CA VAL A 19 21.59 -6.57 5.57
C VAL A 19 20.52 -7.65 5.43
N LEU A 20 20.43 -8.30 4.26
CA LEU A 20 19.45 -9.36 4.00
C LEU A 20 19.57 -10.49 5.04
N GLU A 21 20.80 -10.93 5.34
CA GLU A 21 21.05 -11.96 6.34
C GLU A 21 20.65 -11.51 7.74
N ARG A 22 21.00 -10.29 8.13
CA ARG A 22 20.65 -9.71 9.44
C ARG A 22 19.13 -9.63 9.61
N VAL A 23 18.41 -9.06 8.63
CA VAL A 23 16.95 -8.88 8.78
C VAL A 23 16.20 -10.20 8.73
N ARG A 24 16.67 -11.18 7.93
CA ARG A 24 16.07 -12.53 7.87
C ARG A 24 16.06 -13.22 9.24
N ARG A 25 17.10 -12.99 10.06
CA ARG A 25 17.25 -13.58 11.39
C ARG A 25 16.48 -12.87 12.50
N ILE A 26 15.78 -11.77 12.23
CA ILE A 26 14.97 -11.10 13.24
C ILE A 26 13.81 -12.04 13.64
N PRO A 27 13.78 -12.50 14.91
CA PRO A 27 12.75 -13.43 15.33
C PRO A 27 11.42 -12.71 15.54
N ARG A 28 10.31 -13.47 15.50
CA ARG A 28 8.96 -12.98 15.78
C ARG A 28 8.90 -12.14 17.06
N ALA A 29 9.57 -12.57 18.10
CA ALA A 29 9.59 -11.91 19.41
C ALA A 29 10.25 -10.51 19.42
N LYS A 30 10.92 -10.11 18.35
CA LYS A 30 11.61 -8.82 18.22
C LYS A 30 11.15 -7.96 17.06
N ILE A 31 10.22 -8.44 16.25
CA ILE A 31 9.80 -7.74 15.03
C ILE A 31 9.10 -6.41 15.31
N ASP A 32 8.51 -6.26 16.48
CA ASP A 32 7.80 -5.06 16.94
C ASP A 32 8.70 -4.07 17.71
N GLN A 33 9.98 -4.41 17.88
CA GLN A 33 10.94 -3.54 18.58
C GLN A 33 11.63 -2.63 17.58
N HIS A 34 11.36 -1.32 17.62
CA HIS A 34 11.98 -0.35 16.74
C HIS A 34 12.57 0.83 17.51
N PRO A 35 13.75 1.37 17.12
CA PRO A 35 14.40 2.46 17.84
C PRO A 35 13.64 3.80 17.79
N ASN A 36 12.87 4.04 16.71
CA ASN A 36 12.01 5.21 16.60
C ASN A 36 10.66 4.96 17.30
N PRO A 37 10.37 5.61 18.45
CA PRO A 37 9.13 5.38 19.18
C PRO A 37 7.89 5.93 18.46
N ALA A 38 8.06 6.79 17.45
CA ALA A 38 6.97 7.29 16.64
C ALA A 38 6.58 6.33 15.50
N PHE A 39 7.44 5.34 15.21
CA PHE A 39 7.17 4.25 14.27
C PHE A 39 6.70 3.03 15.06
N ARG A 40 5.41 2.90 15.26
CA ARG A 40 4.80 1.94 16.19
C ARG A 40 4.39 0.67 15.45
N ILE A 41 5.00 -0.44 15.81
CA ILE A 41 4.72 -1.74 15.21
C ILE A 41 3.87 -2.56 16.19
N ARG A 42 2.77 -3.14 15.71
CA ARG A 42 1.93 -4.05 16.47
C ARG A 42 1.70 -5.33 15.71
N VAL A 43 2.03 -6.46 16.31
CA VAL A 43 1.69 -7.76 15.76
C VAL A 43 0.37 -8.21 16.35
N VAL A 44 -0.54 -8.61 15.48
CA VAL A 44 -1.92 -8.99 15.83
C VAL A 44 -2.32 -10.31 15.17
N PRO A 45 -3.31 -11.04 15.72
CA PRO A 45 -3.88 -12.22 15.07
C PRO A 45 -4.28 -11.96 13.61
N ASP A 46 -4.21 -12.99 12.76
CA ASP A 46 -4.37 -12.87 11.30
C ASP A 46 -5.74 -12.33 10.86
N ASP A 47 -6.76 -12.42 11.68
CA ASP A 47 -8.11 -11.92 11.45
C ASP A 47 -8.34 -10.45 11.86
N GLN A 48 -7.37 -9.82 12.52
CA GLN A 48 -7.53 -8.47 13.06
C GLN A 48 -7.06 -7.33 12.14
N PRO A 49 -6.07 -7.48 11.25
CA PRO A 49 -5.54 -6.35 10.50
C PRO A 49 -6.61 -5.58 9.72
N GLU A 50 -7.50 -6.28 9.02
CA GLU A 50 -8.59 -5.64 8.26
C GLU A 50 -9.55 -4.89 9.19
N PHE A 51 -9.91 -5.49 10.33
CA PHE A 51 -10.80 -4.85 11.32
C PHE A 51 -10.18 -3.55 11.87
N ILE A 52 -8.89 -3.56 12.21
CA ILE A 52 -8.18 -2.38 12.71
C ILE A 52 -8.15 -1.29 11.63
N PHE A 53 -7.80 -1.66 10.40
CA PHE A 53 -7.75 -0.76 9.26
C PHE A 53 -9.10 -0.07 9.00
N ILE A 54 -10.17 -0.86 8.88
CA ILE A 54 -11.51 -0.34 8.59
C ILE A 54 -12.04 0.52 9.75
N THR A 55 -11.78 0.10 10.99
CA THR A 55 -12.23 0.84 12.17
C THR A 55 -11.49 2.17 12.31
N ASP A 56 -10.18 2.24 12.02
CA ASP A 56 -9.43 3.50 12.05
C ASP A 56 -9.99 4.49 11.01
N ILE A 57 -10.27 4.04 9.77
CA ILE A 57 -10.88 4.88 8.74
C ILE A 57 -12.26 5.39 9.20
N LEU A 58 -13.11 4.49 9.72
CA LEU A 58 -14.43 4.84 10.24
C LEU A 58 -14.35 5.93 11.31
N CYS A 59 -13.45 5.74 12.29
CA CYS A 59 -13.26 6.69 13.37
C CYS A 59 -12.81 8.07 12.87
N ARG A 60 -11.92 8.14 11.86
CA ARG A 60 -11.46 9.40 11.28
C ARG A 60 -12.56 10.12 10.53
N ILE A 61 -13.32 9.41 9.70
CA ILE A 61 -14.49 10.00 8.99
C ILE A 61 -15.47 10.55 10.02
N LYS A 62 -15.80 9.76 11.05
CA LYS A 62 -16.73 10.18 12.09
C LYS A 62 -16.22 11.39 12.87
N ALA A 63 -14.97 11.37 13.31
CA ALA A 63 -14.39 12.48 14.08
C ALA A 63 -14.38 13.78 13.27
N ALA A 64 -14.00 13.73 12.01
CA ALA A 64 -13.98 14.90 11.13
C ALA A 64 -15.39 15.47 10.93
N ARG A 65 -16.41 14.61 10.76
CA ARG A 65 -17.81 15.05 10.71
C ARG A 65 -18.23 15.75 12.00
N ASP A 66 -17.95 15.12 13.14
CA ASP A 66 -18.36 15.63 14.45
C ASP A 66 -17.65 16.97 14.77
N GLU A 67 -16.45 17.18 14.24
CA GLU A 67 -15.67 18.41 14.32
C GLU A 67 -16.05 19.45 13.25
N GLY A 68 -16.92 19.13 12.31
CA GLY A 68 -17.35 20.03 11.22
C GLY A 68 -16.22 20.37 10.23
N ARG A 69 -15.25 19.49 10.03
CA ARG A 69 -14.10 19.68 9.13
C ARG A 69 -14.07 18.68 7.98
N THR A 70 -13.34 19.03 6.95
CA THR A 70 -13.04 18.12 5.85
C THR A 70 -12.18 16.93 6.36
N CYS A 71 -12.44 15.75 5.82
CA CYS A 71 -11.62 14.56 5.99
C CYS A 71 -11.02 14.18 4.63
N THR A 72 -9.71 14.21 4.51
CA THR A 72 -9.01 13.86 3.26
C THR A 72 -8.14 12.62 3.48
N LEU A 73 -8.43 11.55 2.74
CA LEU A 73 -7.75 10.26 2.89
C LEU A 73 -7.06 9.84 1.59
N ILE A 74 -5.85 9.29 1.70
CA ILE A 74 -5.19 8.53 0.63
C ILE A 74 -5.42 7.05 0.92
N LEU A 75 -6.07 6.33 -0.01
CA LEU A 75 -6.50 4.95 0.18
C LEU A 75 -5.93 4.00 -0.87
N PRO A 76 -5.44 2.80 -0.46
CA PRO A 76 -4.99 1.75 -1.36
C PRO A 76 -6.15 0.98 -1.98
N ASN A 77 -5.97 0.46 -3.20
CA ASN A 77 -6.96 -0.35 -3.90
C ASN A 77 -6.28 -1.51 -4.66
N PRO A 78 -7.04 -2.58 -4.96
CA PRO A 78 -8.39 -2.87 -4.48
C PRO A 78 -8.39 -3.29 -3.01
N ASN A 79 -9.43 -2.92 -2.26
CA ASN A 79 -9.63 -3.40 -0.90
C ASN A 79 -11.11 -3.74 -0.65
N HIS A 80 -11.42 -5.02 -0.61
CA HIS A 80 -12.78 -5.53 -0.41
C HIS A 80 -13.36 -5.16 0.98
N GLY A 81 -12.51 -4.88 1.96
CA GLY A 81 -12.93 -4.43 3.29
C GLY A 81 -13.74 -3.12 3.29
N TYR A 82 -13.65 -2.32 2.23
CA TYR A 82 -14.45 -1.10 2.11
C TYR A 82 -15.97 -1.34 2.08
N ILE A 83 -16.42 -2.54 1.70
CA ILE A 83 -17.84 -2.93 1.84
C ILE A 83 -18.25 -2.91 3.31
N LYS A 84 -17.39 -3.39 4.21
CA LYS A 84 -17.64 -3.38 5.66
C LYS A 84 -17.64 -1.96 6.22
N LEU A 85 -16.74 -1.10 5.72
CA LEU A 85 -16.70 0.32 6.06
C LEU A 85 -18.02 1.01 5.67
N ALA A 86 -18.45 0.85 4.43
CA ALA A 86 -19.70 1.42 3.94
C ALA A 86 -20.91 0.93 4.75
N TYR A 87 -20.96 -0.38 5.05
CA TYR A 87 -22.00 -0.95 5.90
C TYR A 87 -22.03 -0.29 7.29
N ALA A 88 -20.86 -0.12 7.93
CA ALA A 88 -20.79 0.52 9.25
C ALA A 88 -21.24 1.99 9.20
N LEU A 89 -20.81 2.75 8.18
CA LEU A 89 -21.20 4.14 7.96
C LEU A 89 -22.72 4.26 7.78
N ASN A 90 -23.33 3.38 6.97
CA ASN A 90 -24.79 3.32 6.76
C ASN A 90 -25.52 3.04 8.07
N ARG A 91 -25.07 2.01 8.83
CA ARG A 91 -25.70 1.63 10.11
C ARG A 91 -25.61 2.73 11.17
N LEU A 92 -24.53 3.48 11.20
CA LEU A 92 -24.32 4.59 12.13
C LEU A 92 -24.87 5.92 11.59
N ARG A 93 -25.46 5.94 10.40
CA ARG A 93 -25.98 7.14 9.71
C ARG A 93 -24.94 8.25 9.67
N ILE A 94 -23.71 7.93 9.27
CA ILE A 94 -22.62 8.89 9.15
C ILE A 94 -22.66 9.51 7.78
N ASP A 95 -23.06 10.78 7.70
CA ASP A 95 -22.94 11.59 6.49
C ASP A 95 -21.48 11.78 6.10
N CYS A 96 -21.13 11.45 4.87
CA CYS A 96 -19.79 11.52 4.31
C CYS A 96 -19.60 12.73 3.36
N SER A 97 -20.51 13.72 3.37
CA SER A 97 -20.41 14.90 2.48
C SER A 97 -19.12 15.70 2.62
N HIS A 98 -18.43 15.58 3.78
CA HIS A 98 -17.16 16.21 4.10
C HIS A 98 -15.92 15.39 3.69
N LEU A 99 -16.13 14.15 3.17
CA LEU A 99 -15.05 13.20 2.85
C LEU A 99 -14.49 13.44 1.46
N HIS A 100 -13.18 13.61 1.35
CA HIS A 100 -12.40 13.53 0.12
C HIS A 100 -11.53 12.28 0.12
N VAL A 101 -11.59 11.50 -0.94
CA VAL A 101 -10.75 10.32 -1.11
C VAL A 101 -9.82 10.51 -2.31
N PHE A 102 -8.53 10.27 -2.10
CA PHE A 102 -7.53 10.20 -3.15
C PHE A 102 -7.11 8.73 -3.31
N ILE A 103 -7.40 8.16 -4.47
CA ILE A 103 -6.94 6.82 -4.83
C ILE A 103 -5.43 6.89 -5.04
N MET A 104 -4.71 5.99 -4.38
CA MET A 104 -3.25 6.01 -4.30
C MET A 104 -2.59 5.82 -5.67
N ASP A 105 -3.19 5.01 -6.54
CA ASP A 105 -2.62 4.58 -7.80
C ASP A 105 -3.72 4.09 -8.78
N GLU A 106 -3.35 3.91 -10.04
CA GLU A 106 -4.18 3.31 -11.09
C GLU A 106 -3.29 2.72 -12.19
N TYR A 107 -3.76 1.70 -12.89
CA TYR A 107 -3.02 1.12 -14.01
C TYR A 107 -2.86 2.08 -15.19
N ALA A 108 -1.82 1.84 -15.99
CA ALA A 108 -1.58 2.56 -17.25
C ALA A 108 -1.05 1.59 -18.33
N ASN A 109 -1.31 1.93 -19.59
CA ASN A 109 -0.81 1.17 -20.72
C ASN A 109 0.67 1.49 -21.02
N GLU A 110 1.25 0.83 -22.02
CA GLU A 110 2.65 1.00 -22.45
C GLU A 110 2.97 2.43 -22.91
N HIS A 111 1.96 3.20 -23.33
CA HIS A 111 2.11 4.60 -23.75
C HIS A 111 1.95 5.58 -22.57
N GLY A 112 1.65 5.08 -21.36
CA GLY A 112 1.44 5.88 -20.16
C GLY A 112 0.05 6.51 -20.06
N GLU A 113 -0.90 6.05 -20.85
CA GLU A 113 -2.30 6.42 -20.72
C GLU A 113 -2.91 5.68 -19.53
N ILE A 114 -3.42 6.43 -18.56
CA ILE A 114 -3.98 5.88 -17.33
C ILE A 114 -5.35 5.28 -17.63
N ALA A 115 -5.60 4.10 -17.07
CA ALA A 115 -6.82 3.34 -17.28
C ALA A 115 -8.06 4.17 -16.90
N PRO A 116 -9.09 4.19 -17.77
CA PRO A 116 -10.35 4.85 -17.44
C PRO A 116 -11.13 4.04 -16.41
N GLU A 117 -12.07 4.67 -15.73
CA GLU A 117 -12.95 4.03 -14.74
C GLU A 117 -13.69 2.80 -15.31
N SER A 118 -13.91 2.75 -16.63
CA SER A 118 -14.54 1.62 -17.30
C SER A 118 -13.65 0.36 -17.37
N PHE A 119 -12.35 0.48 -17.07
CA PHE A 119 -11.43 -0.67 -17.08
C PHE A 119 -11.84 -1.65 -15.95
N PRO A 120 -12.15 -2.91 -16.27
CA PRO A 120 -12.72 -3.84 -15.29
C PRO A 120 -11.84 -4.11 -14.07
N GLN A 121 -10.53 -4.10 -14.24
CA GLN A 121 -9.52 -4.34 -13.20
C GLN A 121 -9.01 -3.04 -12.56
N GLY A 122 -9.56 -1.88 -12.93
CA GLY A 122 -9.15 -0.57 -12.45
C GLY A 122 -9.43 -0.35 -10.96
N PHE A 123 -8.58 0.45 -10.33
CA PHE A 123 -8.68 0.73 -8.90
C PHE A 123 -9.79 1.72 -8.57
N MET A 124 -10.02 2.73 -9.40
CA MET A 124 -11.17 3.62 -9.26
C MET A 124 -12.47 2.84 -9.34
N ARG A 125 -12.59 1.93 -10.32
CA ARG A 125 -13.76 1.07 -10.46
C ARG A 125 -13.98 0.20 -9.22
N SER A 126 -12.93 -0.44 -8.70
CA SER A 126 -13.04 -1.28 -7.51
C SER A 126 -13.43 -0.45 -6.28
N PHE A 127 -12.84 0.72 -6.09
CA PHE A 127 -13.19 1.62 -4.99
C PHE A 127 -14.66 2.06 -5.05
N LYS A 128 -15.13 2.50 -6.21
CA LYS A 128 -16.55 2.87 -6.37
C LYS A 128 -17.47 1.68 -6.10
N SER A 129 -17.12 0.49 -6.57
CA SER A 129 -17.93 -0.72 -6.35
C SER A 129 -17.95 -1.16 -4.89
N TYR A 130 -16.82 -1.10 -4.19
CA TYR A 130 -16.69 -1.61 -2.82
C TYR A 130 -17.03 -0.58 -1.74
N PHE A 131 -16.98 0.72 -2.06
CA PHE A 131 -17.25 1.78 -1.11
C PHE A 131 -18.40 2.68 -1.55
N TYR A 132 -18.19 3.46 -2.61
CA TYR A 132 -19.08 4.55 -2.99
C TYR A 132 -20.49 4.08 -3.29
N GLN A 133 -20.64 3.01 -4.07
CA GLN A 133 -21.92 2.44 -4.44
C GLN A 133 -22.61 1.68 -3.29
N GLN A 134 -21.84 1.27 -2.27
CA GLN A 134 -22.37 0.57 -1.09
C GLN A 134 -22.91 1.53 -0.02
N LEU A 135 -22.54 2.81 -0.07
CA LEU A 135 -23.14 3.81 0.81
C LEU A 135 -24.60 4.09 0.41
N ASP A 136 -25.45 4.33 1.40
CA ASP A 136 -26.80 4.87 1.19
C ASP A 136 -26.68 6.20 0.45
N ALA A 137 -27.56 6.46 -0.51
CA ALA A 137 -27.45 7.59 -1.43
C ALA A 137 -27.39 8.95 -0.72
N ASP A 138 -28.11 9.08 0.39
CA ASP A 138 -28.16 10.29 1.22
C ASP A 138 -26.95 10.49 2.15
N LEU A 139 -26.05 9.48 2.23
CA LEU A 139 -24.83 9.54 3.03
C LEU A 139 -23.56 9.67 2.19
N ARG A 140 -23.67 9.56 0.87
CA ARG A 140 -22.51 9.61 -0.05
C ARG A 140 -21.86 10.97 -0.06
N PRO A 141 -20.52 11.03 -0.15
CA PRO A 141 -19.87 12.26 -0.56
C PRO A 141 -20.26 12.60 -2.00
N PRO A 142 -20.22 13.88 -2.42
CA PRO A 142 -20.28 14.23 -3.83
C PRO A 142 -19.26 13.40 -4.63
N GLU A 143 -19.66 12.91 -5.80
CA GLU A 143 -18.75 12.06 -6.62
C GLU A 143 -17.47 12.80 -7.02
N SER A 144 -17.54 14.12 -7.17
CA SER A 144 -16.39 15.00 -7.43
C SER A 144 -15.35 15.03 -6.30
N GLN A 145 -15.66 14.46 -5.14
CA GLN A 145 -14.72 14.31 -4.01
C GLN A 145 -14.01 12.94 -4.00
N ILE A 146 -14.32 12.07 -4.95
CA ILE A 146 -13.60 10.82 -5.18
C ILE A 146 -12.59 11.06 -6.30
N HIS A 147 -11.34 11.23 -5.93
CA HIS A 147 -10.24 11.58 -6.82
C HIS A 147 -9.42 10.35 -7.18
N GLY A 148 -9.23 10.11 -8.47
CA GLY A 148 -8.29 9.13 -8.99
C GLY A 148 -7.29 9.77 -9.95
N PRO A 149 -6.10 9.20 -10.09
CA PRO A 149 -5.16 9.65 -11.11
C PRO A 149 -5.71 9.33 -12.50
N THR A 150 -5.58 10.29 -13.40
CA THR A 150 -5.96 10.20 -14.81
C THR A 150 -4.86 10.77 -15.68
N THR A 151 -4.85 10.43 -16.96
CA THR A 151 -3.89 11.01 -17.92
C THR A 151 -3.92 12.54 -17.94
N LYS A 152 -5.08 13.13 -17.61
CA LYS A 152 -5.24 14.60 -17.59
C LYS A 152 -4.74 15.26 -16.32
N ASN A 153 -4.87 14.60 -15.15
CA ASN A 153 -4.62 15.22 -13.86
C ASN A 153 -3.34 14.77 -13.15
N ILE A 154 -2.65 13.73 -13.64
CA ILE A 154 -1.53 13.11 -12.91
C ILE A 154 -0.43 14.12 -12.52
N LYS A 155 -0.16 15.10 -13.38
CA LYS A 155 0.84 16.15 -13.12
C LYS A 155 0.42 17.11 -12.00
N ASP A 156 -0.89 17.28 -11.82
CA ASP A 156 -1.49 18.17 -10.83
C ASP A 156 -2.01 17.42 -9.60
N TYR A 157 -1.95 16.08 -9.60
CA TYR A 157 -2.59 15.24 -8.58
C TYR A 157 -2.10 15.54 -7.17
N GLY A 158 -0.80 15.82 -7.00
CA GLY A 158 -0.24 16.26 -5.71
C GLY A 158 -0.77 17.63 -5.28
N ARG A 159 -0.87 18.60 -6.22
CA ARG A 159 -1.45 19.91 -5.96
C ARG A 159 -2.94 19.81 -5.60
N MET A 160 -3.71 18.98 -6.30
CA MET A 160 -5.13 18.72 -5.94
C MET A 160 -5.29 18.27 -4.49
N LEU A 161 -4.38 17.42 -3.99
CA LEU A 161 -4.36 17.01 -2.59
C LEU A 161 -3.99 18.16 -1.66
N SER A 162 -2.96 18.93 -1.99
CA SER A 162 -2.54 20.10 -1.19
C SER A 162 -3.63 21.17 -1.12
N ASP A 163 -4.38 21.39 -2.21
CA ASP A 163 -5.52 22.33 -2.26
C ASP A 163 -6.68 21.93 -1.30
N LYS A 164 -6.71 20.67 -0.86
CA LYS A 164 -7.62 20.17 0.20
C LYS A 164 -7.03 20.25 1.61
N GLY A 165 -5.88 20.91 1.76
CA GLY A 165 -5.18 20.99 3.03
C GLY A 165 -4.28 19.78 3.34
N GLY A 166 -3.98 18.96 2.35
CA GLY A 166 -3.21 17.72 2.49
C GLY A 166 -4.03 16.55 3.03
N ALA A 167 -3.43 15.37 3.12
CA ALA A 167 -4.11 14.19 3.63
C ALA A 167 -4.12 14.14 5.17
N ASP A 168 -5.29 13.89 5.75
CA ASP A 168 -5.41 13.56 7.19
C ASP A 168 -4.76 12.20 7.48
N ALA A 169 -4.90 11.24 6.55
CA ALA A 169 -4.26 9.94 6.68
C ALA A 169 -3.90 9.36 5.31
N CYS A 170 -2.78 8.65 5.28
CA CYS A 170 -2.36 7.78 4.17
C CYS A 170 -2.31 6.35 4.68
N TYR A 171 -3.05 5.47 4.01
CA TYR A 171 -3.10 4.05 4.31
C TYR A 171 -2.36 3.28 3.23
N SER A 172 -1.59 2.27 3.61
CA SER A 172 -0.79 1.48 2.67
C SER A 172 -0.58 0.04 3.12
N GLY A 173 0.06 -0.72 2.28
CA GLY A 173 0.57 -2.06 2.57
C GLY A 173 1.67 -2.41 1.59
N PRO A 174 2.68 -3.18 2.01
CA PRO A 174 3.85 -3.44 1.18
C PRO A 174 3.53 -4.37 0.03
N GLY A 175 4.12 -4.06 -1.11
CA GLY A 175 4.25 -5.01 -2.19
C GLY A 175 5.49 -5.91 -2.03
N TRP A 176 5.62 -6.89 -2.90
CA TRP A 176 6.68 -7.90 -2.85
C TRP A 176 8.11 -7.31 -2.94
N THR A 177 8.27 -6.23 -3.70
CA THR A 177 9.54 -5.52 -3.84
C THR A 177 9.86 -4.57 -2.68
N GLY A 178 8.95 -4.41 -1.72
CA GLY A 178 9.01 -3.36 -0.70
C GLY A 178 8.57 -2.00 -1.23
N HIS A 179 7.85 -1.98 -2.35
CA HIS A 179 7.25 -0.76 -2.88
C HIS A 179 6.13 -0.23 -1.97
N LEU A 180 5.95 1.08 -2.01
CA LEU A 180 4.87 1.82 -1.39
C LEU A 180 3.99 2.40 -2.51
N ALA A 181 2.70 2.10 -2.57
CA ALA A 181 1.90 2.31 -3.77
C ALA A 181 2.59 1.64 -4.98
N PHE A 182 2.70 2.30 -6.14
CA PHE A 182 3.60 1.86 -7.20
C PHE A 182 4.90 2.67 -7.28
N ILE A 183 5.39 3.15 -6.14
CA ILE A 183 6.74 3.72 -6.05
C ILE A 183 7.72 2.55 -6.06
N GLU A 184 8.07 2.12 -7.25
CA GLU A 184 8.89 0.92 -7.47
C GLU A 184 10.37 1.18 -7.22
N PRO A 185 11.10 0.24 -6.58
CA PRO A 185 12.51 0.44 -6.23
C PRO A 185 13.45 0.51 -7.42
N ASP A 186 13.06 -0.05 -8.56
CA ASP A 186 13.84 -0.16 -9.79
C ASP A 186 13.25 0.63 -10.96
N ALA A 187 12.11 1.33 -10.75
CA ALA A 187 11.53 2.16 -11.80
C ALA A 187 12.46 3.33 -12.15
N PRO A 188 12.77 3.52 -13.46
CA PRO A 188 13.62 4.63 -13.90
C PRO A 188 13.04 6.00 -13.53
N GLU A 189 11.72 6.10 -13.39
CA GLU A 189 11.01 7.32 -13.06
C GLU A 189 11.21 7.77 -11.60
N PHE A 190 11.75 6.90 -10.72
CA PHE A 190 12.04 7.19 -9.31
C PHE A 190 13.54 7.08 -8.96
N GLN A 191 14.44 7.05 -9.95
CA GLN A 191 15.87 6.97 -9.67
C GLN A 191 16.42 8.34 -9.21
N ALA A 192 16.75 8.45 -7.93
CA ALA A 192 17.40 9.60 -7.32
C ALA A 192 18.09 9.21 -6.02
N ASP A 193 18.90 10.10 -5.45
CA ASP A 193 19.32 9.96 -4.05
C ASP A 193 18.13 10.14 -3.11
N LEU A 194 18.30 9.73 -1.85
CA LEU A 194 17.20 9.69 -0.89
C LEU A 194 16.52 11.06 -0.68
N GLU A 195 17.30 12.15 -0.65
CA GLU A 195 16.75 13.47 -0.34
C GLU A 195 15.96 14.07 -1.52
N GLU A 196 16.40 13.83 -2.74
CA GLU A 196 15.64 14.21 -3.93
C GLU A 196 14.46 13.27 -4.14
N TRP A 197 14.64 11.98 -3.90
CA TRP A 197 13.56 10.99 -4.00
C TRP A 197 12.38 11.32 -3.08
N LYS A 198 12.62 11.74 -1.85
CA LYS A 198 11.58 12.16 -0.90
C LYS A 198 10.68 13.30 -1.42
N LYS A 199 11.18 14.13 -2.30
CA LYS A 199 10.46 15.29 -2.88
C LYS A 199 9.64 14.92 -4.11
N MET A 200 9.78 13.70 -4.61
CA MET A 200 9.13 13.27 -5.85
C MET A 200 7.63 13.14 -5.67
N GLY A 201 6.88 13.76 -6.58
CA GLY A 201 5.42 13.75 -6.63
C GLY A 201 4.85 12.67 -7.57
N PRO A 202 3.51 12.72 -7.79
CA PRO A 202 2.79 11.75 -8.60
C PRO A 202 3.29 11.67 -10.04
N ARG A 203 3.30 10.46 -10.60
CA ARG A 203 3.74 10.19 -11.97
C ARG A 203 3.28 8.84 -12.48
N VAL A 204 3.43 8.62 -13.78
CA VAL A 204 3.31 7.30 -14.40
C VAL A 204 4.66 6.60 -14.33
N VAL A 205 4.66 5.33 -13.95
CA VAL A 205 5.87 4.52 -13.73
C VAL A 205 5.80 3.20 -14.47
N THR A 206 6.96 2.61 -14.72
CA THR A 206 7.10 1.24 -15.19
C THR A 206 6.97 0.29 -14.01
N LEU A 207 6.11 -0.73 -14.13
CA LEU A 207 5.95 -1.74 -13.08
C LEU A 207 7.08 -2.75 -13.10
N SER A 208 7.56 -3.10 -11.91
CA SER A 208 8.49 -4.21 -11.72
C SER A 208 7.87 -5.54 -12.16
N PRO A 209 8.64 -6.45 -12.79
CA PRO A 209 8.17 -7.80 -13.07
C PRO A 209 7.63 -8.54 -11.83
N PHE A 210 8.17 -8.26 -10.65
CA PHE A 210 7.67 -8.83 -9.39
C PHE A 210 6.29 -8.28 -9.02
N THR A 211 6.05 -6.99 -9.28
CA THR A 211 4.75 -6.36 -9.05
C THR A 211 3.72 -6.88 -10.03
N ILE A 212 4.10 -7.07 -11.30
CA ILE A 212 3.24 -7.73 -12.29
C ILE A 212 2.87 -9.15 -11.82
N ALA A 213 3.85 -9.93 -11.38
CA ALA A 213 3.63 -11.27 -10.85
C ALA A 213 2.71 -11.26 -9.61
N GLN A 214 2.96 -10.35 -8.66
CA GLN A 214 2.10 -10.18 -7.48
C GLN A 214 0.67 -9.86 -7.89
N ASN A 215 0.48 -8.88 -8.79
CA ASN A 215 -0.85 -8.41 -9.16
C ASN A 215 -1.64 -9.44 -9.97
N SER A 216 -0.97 -10.29 -10.74
CA SER A 216 -1.63 -11.40 -11.46
C SER A 216 -2.34 -12.40 -10.51
N LEU A 217 -1.97 -12.38 -9.23
CA LEU A 217 -2.60 -13.18 -8.17
C LEU A 217 -3.76 -12.45 -7.46
N HIS A 218 -4.04 -11.19 -7.80
CA HIS A 218 -5.20 -10.49 -7.25
C HIS A 218 -6.51 -11.07 -7.81
N GLY A 219 -7.57 -10.98 -7.01
CA GLY A 219 -8.90 -11.44 -7.41
C GLY A 219 -9.44 -10.75 -8.67
N SER A 220 -9.08 -9.48 -8.92
CA SER A 220 -9.42 -8.73 -10.13
C SER A 220 -8.85 -9.35 -11.41
N PHE A 221 -7.79 -10.14 -11.32
CA PHE A 221 -7.20 -10.93 -12.40
C PHE A 221 -7.49 -12.44 -12.25
N GLY A 222 -8.52 -12.79 -11.47
CA GLY A 222 -8.95 -14.17 -11.23
C GLY A 222 -8.00 -14.99 -10.38
N SER A 223 -7.02 -14.37 -9.71
CA SER A 223 -5.93 -15.05 -8.98
C SER A 223 -5.21 -16.09 -9.85
N SER A 224 -5.10 -15.80 -11.15
CA SER A 224 -4.74 -16.76 -12.19
C SER A 224 -3.24 -16.93 -12.40
N GLY A 225 -2.42 -15.97 -11.95
CA GLY A 225 -1.01 -15.91 -12.31
C GLY A 225 -0.77 -15.53 -13.79
N ASP A 226 -1.80 -15.04 -14.50
CA ASP A 226 -1.67 -14.59 -15.88
C ASP A 226 -1.02 -13.21 -15.92
N LEU A 227 0.29 -13.20 -16.14
CA LEU A 227 1.12 -11.99 -16.18
C LEU A 227 0.71 -11.05 -17.31
N ALA A 228 0.17 -11.57 -18.40
CA ALA A 228 -0.18 -10.77 -19.58
C ALA A 228 -1.44 -9.92 -19.38
N LEU A 229 -2.27 -10.26 -18.39
CA LEU A 229 -3.46 -9.47 -18.03
C LEU A 229 -3.12 -8.22 -17.23
N VAL A 230 -1.95 -8.16 -16.57
CA VAL A 230 -1.56 -7.02 -15.75
C VAL A 230 -0.96 -5.93 -16.63
N PRO A 231 -1.49 -4.68 -16.59
CA PRO A 231 -0.90 -3.59 -17.38
C PRO A 231 0.56 -3.32 -17.00
N PRO A 232 1.41 -2.91 -17.98
CA PRO A 232 2.86 -2.81 -17.78
C PRO A 232 3.30 -1.57 -17.00
N ARG A 233 2.42 -0.60 -16.83
CA ARG A 233 2.69 0.67 -16.14
C ARG A 233 1.55 1.03 -15.20
N ALA A 234 1.81 2.01 -14.34
CA ALA A 234 0.81 2.56 -13.44
C ALA A 234 1.07 4.04 -13.16
N ALA A 235 0.00 4.79 -12.86
CA ALA A 235 0.09 6.08 -12.20
C ALA A 235 0.13 5.86 -10.69
N THR A 236 0.91 6.65 -9.97
CA THR A 236 1.04 6.52 -8.52
C THR A 236 1.28 7.89 -7.87
N ILE A 237 0.88 8.03 -6.61
CA ILE A 237 1.40 9.12 -5.77
C ILE A 237 2.92 9.01 -5.64
N GLY A 238 3.56 10.09 -5.18
CA GLY A 238 4.99 10.05 -4.88
C GLY A 238 5.29 9.95 -3.38
N PRO A 239 6.56 9.75 -3.01
CA PRO A 239 7.01 9.80 -1.62
C PRO A 239 6.58 11.08 -0.90
N ALA A 240 6.57 12.23 -1.60
CA ALA A 240 6.18 13.52 -1.03
C ALA A 240 4.78 13.47 -0.42
N GLN A 241 3.77 12.87 -1.09
CA GLN A 241 2.40 12.81 -0.60
C GLN A 241 2.27 11.93 0.65
N VAL A 242 3.08 10.89 0.74
CA VAL A 242 3.13 10.02 1.94
C VAL A 242 3.77 10.77 3.11
N ILE A 243 4.84 11.52 2.87
CA ILE A 243 5.53 12.33 3.89
C ILE A 243 4.63 13.43 4.41
N GLU A 244 3.91 14.11 3.53
CA GLU A 244 3.02 15.24 3.86
C GLU A 244 1.74 14.83 4.59
N ALA A 245 1.32 13.56 4.50
CA ALA A 245 0.15 13.08 5.23
C ALA A 245 0.35 13.26 6.75
N ARG A 246 -0.72 13.68 7.47
CA ARG A 246 -0.65 13.91 8.93
C ARG A 246 -0.50 12.61 9.72
N TYR A 247 -1.07 11.53 9.20
CA TYR A 247 -1.02 10.20 9.79
C TYR A 247 -0.75 9.13 8.73
N ARG A 248 -0.11 8.03 9.11
CA ARG A 248 0.17 6.87 8.25
C ARG A 248 -0.16 5.60 8.97
N MET A 249 -0.84 4.69 8.27
CA MET A 249 -1.04 3.32 8.73
C MET A 249 -0.65 2.34 7.64
N GLN A 250 0.20 1.38 8.00
CA GLN A 250 0.58 0.26 7.13
C GLN A 250 -0.06 -1.04 7.62
N GLN A 251 -0.45 -1.88 6.66
CA GLN A 251 -0.98 -3.20 6.94
C GLN A 251 -0.12 -4.28 6.26
N HIS A 252 0.64 -5.02 7.04
CA HIS A 252 1.46 -6.15 6.61
C HIS A 252 0.72 -7.46 6.93
N ALA A 253 -0.25 -7.82 6.10
CA ALA A 253 -1.15 -8.94 6.38
C ALA A 253 -1.48 -9.81 5.17
N LEU A 254 -0.88 -9.53 4.01
CA LEU A 254 -1.19 -10.28 2.80
C LEU A 254 -0.55 -11.67 2.83
N GLY A 255 -1.34 -12.65 2.44
CA GLY A 255 -0.94 -14.02 2.21
C GLY A 255 -1.52 -14.52 0.89
N VAL A 256 -1.07 -15.67 0.45
CA VAL A 256 -1.74 -16.37 -0.66
C VAL A 256 -3.01 -17.00 -0.10
N ALA A 257 -4.17 -16.64 -0.66
CA ALA A 257 -5.48 -17.06 -0.16
C ALA A 257 -5.57 -18.58 0.08
N GLY A 258 -6.07 -18.96 1.25
CA GLY A 258 -6.24 -20.36 1.65
C GLY A 258 -4.95 -21.09 2.00
N THR A 259 -3.81 -20.42 2.07
CA THR A 259 -2.51 -21.01 2.43
C THR A 259 -1.85 -20.29 3.58
N HIS A 260 -0.80 -20.93 4.16
CA HIS A 260 0.09 -20.27 5.12
C HIS A 260 1.23 -19.49 4.46
N VAL A 261 1.25 -19.41 3.14
CA VAL A 261 2.29 -18.71 2.39
C VAL A 261 2.05 -17.22 2.47
N SER A 262 3.10 -16.48 2.84
CA SER A 262 3.11 -15.02 2.76
C SER A 262 4.45 -14.57 2.23
N TRP A 263 4.45 -13.87 1.10
CA TRP A 263 5.66 -13.19 0.60
C TRP A 263 6.07 -12.01 1.50
N GLN A 264 5.18 -11.56 2.36
CA GLN A 264 5.45 -10.44 3.25
C GLN A 264 6.37 -10.78 4.42
N ARG A 265 6.59 -12.05 4.77
CA ARG A 265 7.45 -12.40 5.91
C ARG A 265 8.84 -11.77 5.84
N PHE A 266 9.47 -11.87 4.69
CA PHE A 266 10.81 -11.32 4.50
C PHE A 266 10.75 -9.81 4.25
N VAL A 267 9.90 -9.35 3.34
CA VAL A 267 9.81 -7.93 2.99
C VAL A 267 9.37 -7.07 4.19
N THR A 268 8.50 -7.57 5.06
CA THR A 268 8.15 -6.92 6.33
C THR A 268 9.41 -6.65 7.16
N ARG A 269 10.27 -7.65 7.38
CA ARG A 269 11.52 -7.46 8.13
C ARG A 269 12.45 -6.46 7.46
N LEU A 270 12.56 -6.51 6.14
CA LEU A 270 13.40 -5.59 5.38
C LEU A 270 12.87 -4.15 5.48
N ILE A 271 11.57 -3.94 5.39
CA ILE A 271 10.94 -2.63 5.54
C ILE A 271 11.10 -2.08 6.95
N LEU A 272 10.83 -2.90 7.97
CA LEU A 272 10.79 -2.44 9.37
C LEU A 272 12.18 -2.27 9.99
N HIS A 273 13.18 -3.01 9.53
CA HIS A 273 14.49 -3.10 10.18
C HIS A 273 15.69 -3.03 9.23
N GLY A 274 15.43 -2.88 7.93
CA GLY A 274 16.46 -2.59 6.94
C GLY A 274 16.84 -1.11 6.92
N PRO A 275 17.76 -0.72 6.05
CA PRO A 275 18.09 0.69 5.85
C PRO A 275 16.94 1.42 5.18
N VAL A 276 16.78 2.71 5.51
CA VAL A 276 15.88 3.60 4.76
C VAL A 276 16.53 3.93 3.42
N THR A 277 15.90 3.50 2.34
CA THR A 277 16.46 3.65 0.99
C THR A 277 15.37 3.63 -0.08
N PRO A 278 15.53 4.35 -1.21
CA PRO A 278 14.65 4.22 -2.37
C PRO A 278 14.61 2.80 -2.96
N ARG A 279 15.59 1.94 -2.65
CA ARG A 279 15.60 0.51 -3.04
C ARG A 279 14.64 -0.36 -2.24
N VAL A 280 14.08 0.18 -1.15
CA VAL A 280 13.00 -0.40 -0.34
C VAL A 280 12.06 0.77 0.00
N PRO A 281 11.24 1.23 -0.93
CA PRO A 281 10.52 2.50 -0.81
C PRO A 281 9.70 2.65 0.48
N GLU A 282 9.05 1.58 0.92
CA GLU A 282 8.24 1.62 2.14
C GLU A 282 9.06 1.75 3.43
N SER A 283 10.39 1.51 3.39
CA SER A 283 11.30 1.76 4.50
C SER A 283 11.33 3.24 4.94
N LEU A 284 10.90 4.18 4.07
CA LEU A 284 10.74 5.59 4.39
C LEU A 284 9.92 5.82 5.67
N LEU A 285 8.93 5.00 5.93
CA LEU A 285 8.02 5.18 7.07
C LEU A 285 8.71 4.98 8.42
N GLN A 286 9.89 4.33 8.47
CA GLN A 286 10.72 4.28 9.69
C GLN A 286 11.12 5.68 10.20
N LEU A 287 11.17 6.69 9.31
CA LEU A 287 11.51 8.07 9.66
C LEU A 287 10.32 8.90 10.13
N LEU A 288 9.10 8.39 10.01
CA LEU A 288 7.86 9.14 10.14
C LEU A 288 6.99 8.56 11.28
N PRO A 289 6.20 9.40 11.97
CA PRO A 289 5.15 8.88 12.83
C PRO A 289 4.18 8.00 12.02
N SER A 290 4.15 6.70 12.35
CA SER A 290 3.38 5.71 11.60
C SER A 290 2.93 4.58 12.51
N ASP A 291 1.75 4.01 12.23
CA ASP A 291 1.28 2.77 12.82
C ASP A 291 1.44 1.63 11.82
N VAL A 292 2.10 0.56 12.23
CA VAL A 292 2.31 -0.63 11.42
C VAL A 292 1.60 -1.81 12.07
N ILE A 293 0.62 -2.35 11.36
CA ILE A 293 -0.12 -3.55 11.78
C ILE A 293 0.44 -4.75 11.02
N VAL A 294 0.99 -5.70 11.74
CA VAL A 294 1.59 -6.92 11.17
C VAL A 294 0.77 -8.11 11.63
N SER A 295 0.34 -8.96 10.70
CA SER A 295 -0.32 -10.23 11.06
C SER A 295 0.68 -11.24 11.65
N GLU A 296 0.21 -12.15 12.49
CA GLU A 296 1.04 -13.25 13.01
C GLU A 296 1.68 -14.06 11.89
N ASN A 297 0.97 -14.29 10.77
CA ASN A 297 1.54 -15.00 9.62
C ASN A 297 2.69 -14.23 8.97
N ALA A 298 2.59 -12.91 8.80
CA ALA A 298 3.67 -12.08 8.25
C ALA A 298 4.84 -11.94 9.25
N ALA A 299 4.55 -11.95 10.55
CA ALA A 299 5.55 -11.86 11.63
C ALA A 299 6.30 -13.18 11.90
N ARG A 300 5.76 -14.33 11.46
CA ARG A 300 6.33 -15.66 11.73
C ARG A 300 7.81 -15.75 11.33
N ASP A 301 8.58 -16.51 12.08
CA ASP A 301 10.00 -16.76 11.80
C ASP A 301 10.22 -17.37 10.41
N ILE A 302 11.32 -17.01 9.78
CA ILE A 302 11.68 -17.49 8.45
C ILE A 302 12.61 -18.69 8.63
N GLU A 303 12.00 -19.86 8.60
CA GLU A 303 12.70 -21.15 8.74
C GLU A 303 12.37 -22.07 7.55
N PRO A 304 13.34 -22.88 7.10
CA PRO A 304 13.03 -23.91 6.11
C PRO A 304 11.98 -24.88 6.66
N ARG A 305 10.98 -25.18 5.84
CA ARG A 305 9.92 -26.13 6.16
C ARG A 305 9.94 -27.23 5.09
N TRP A 306 10.23 -28.47 5.52
CA TRP A 306 10.33 -29.64 4.64
C TRP A 306 9.07 -30.52 4.69
N ASP A 307 8.15 -30.19 5.58
CA ASP A 307 6.95 -30.95 5.87
C ASP A 307 5.74 -30.58 4.97
N PHE A 308 5.90 -29.51 4.18
CA PHE A 308 4.93 -29.18 3.14
C PHE A 308 5.57 -28.48 1.95
N ALA A 309 5.03 -28.73 0.77
CA ALA A 309 5.24 -27.92 -0.43
C ALA A 309 4.07 -26.95 -0.60
N TYR A 310 4.30 -25.88 -1.33
CA TYR A 310 3.23 -24.95 -1.69
C TYR A 310 2.27 -25.56 -2.70
#